data_d377c9b263a8be5cf2c42539d4234412
#
_entry.id   d377c9b263a8be5cf2c42539d4234412
#
_cell.length_a   1.000
_cell.length_b   1.000
_cell.length_c   1.000
_cell.angle_alpha   90.00
_cell.angle_beta   90.00
_cell.angle_gamma   90.00
#
_symmetry.space_group_name_H-M   'P 1'
#
loop_
_entity.id
_entity.type
_entity.pdbx_description
1 polymer ?
#
loop_
_entity_poly.entity_id
_entity_poly.type
_entity_poly.pdbx_seq_one_letter_code
_entity_poly.pdbx_strand_id
1 'polypeptide(L)'
;PYVIKYNAKDPVAAERYAEIARRLGLEGTCQKALINSLCEKIDEFNVRLNIPKTLKDFGIQEDEFKEKVAKIAELAVGDACTGSNPRAIDPANMEKLLTCTYYGTEVDF
;
A
#
# COMPACT_ATOMS: atom_id res chain seq x y z
N PRO A 1 1.58 3.53 -2.12
CA PRO A 1 1.58 3.87 -0.68
C PRO A 1 1.01 2.79 0.22
N TYR A 2 -0.10 2.12 -0.16
CA TYR A 2 -0.81 1.16 0.70
C TYR A 2 0.07 0.00 1.18
N VAL A 3 0.80 -0.65 0.28
CA VAL A 3 1.73 -1.75 0.62
C VAL A 3 2.87 -1.26 1.51
N ILE A 4 3.38 -0.04 1.30
CA ILE A 4 4.41 0.56 2.17
C ILE A 4 3.86 0.72 3.59
N LYS A 5 2.66 1.26 3.74
CA LYS A 5 2.01 1.43 5.06
C LYS A 5 1.76 0.10 5.76
N TYR A 6 1.31 -0.92 5.00
CA TYR A 6 1.16 -2.27 5.52
C TYR A 6 2.49 -2.85 6.02
N ASN A 7 3.52 -2.80 5.19
CA ASN A 7 4.84 -3.36 5.50
C ASN A 7 5.57 -2.58 6.60
N ALA A 8 5.26 -1.29 6.78
CA ALA A 8 5.87 -0.47 7.83
C ALA A 8 5.51 -0.89 9.28
N LYS A 9 4.61 -1.87 9.44
CA LYS A 9 4.40 -2.55 10.75
C LYS A 9 5.52 -3.56 11.07
N ASP A 10 6.29 -4.00 10.07
CA ASP A 10 7.52 -4.74 10.28
C ASP A 10 8.69 -3.78 10.56
N PRO A 11 9.42 -3.93 11.68
CA PRO A 11 10.47 -2.97 12.07
C PRO A 11 11.62 -2.86 11.07
N VAL A 12 11.98 -3.96 10.39
CA VAL A 12 13.06 -3.97 9.41
C VAL A 12 12.63 -3.25 8.13
N ALA A 13 11.42 -3.52 7.66
CA ALA A 13 10.85 -2.83 6.50
C ALA A 13 10.69 -1.34 6.78
N ALA A 14 10.19 -0.97 7.97
CA ALA A 14 10.03 0.43 8.37
C ALA A 14 11.35 1.21 8.32
N GLU A 15 12.45 0.62 8.84
CA GLU A 15 13.76 1.29 8.78
C GLU A 15 14.27 1.42 7.34
N ARG A 16 14.05 0.42 6.49
CA ARG A 16 14.43 0.50 5.08
C ARG A 16 13.66 1.59 4.33
N TYR A 17 12.36 1.73 4.57
CA TYR A 17 11.57 2.82 3.99
C TYR A 17 12.01 4.20 4.49
N ALA A 18 12.31 4.34 5.78
CA ALA A 18 12.86 5.58 6.33
C ALA A 18 14.24 5.91 5.74
N GLU A 19 15.11 4.92 5.55
CA GLU A 19 16.40 5.10 4.87
C GLU A 19 16.22 5.61 3.43
N ILE A 20 15.28 5.02 2.67
CA ILE A 20 14.96 5.49 1.32
C ILE A 20 14.50 6.94 1.34
N ALA A 21 13.61 7.31 2.27
CA ALA A 21 13.14 8.68 2.41
C ALA A 21 14.30 9.66 2.68
N ARG A 22 15.22 9.32 3.60
CA ARG A 22 16.42 10.13 3.88
C ARG A 22 17.31 10.29 2.65
N ARG A 23 17.55 9.22 1.91
CA ARG A 23 18.38 9.26 0.68
C ARG A 23 17.75 10.11 -0.43
N LEU A 24 16.43 10.21 -0.47
CA LEU A 24 15.68 11.08 -1.37
C LEU A 24 15.62 12.54 -0.88
N GLY A 25 16.20 12.86 0.29
CA GLY A 25 16.17 14.19 0.88
C GLY A 25 14.78 14.59 1.40
N LEU A 26 13.93 13.62 1.72
CA LEU A 26 12.60 13.88 2.28
C LEU A 26 12.71 14.23 3.76
N GLU A 27 11.86 15.14 4.23
CA GLU A 27 11.85 15.62 5.61
C GLU A 27 11.00 14.72 6.52
N GLY A 28 11.46 14.58 7.76
CA GLY A 28 10.72 13.89 8.81
C GLY A 28 11.53 13.82 10.09
N THR A 29 10.90 14.11 11.22
CA THR A 29 11.54 14.13 12.56
C THR A 29 11.63 12.75 13.21
N CYS A 30 10.95 11.76 12.67
CA CYS A 30 10.95 10.38 13.15
C CYS A 30 10.71 9.41 11.99
N GLN A 31 10.92 8.12 12.25
CA GLN A 31 10.73 7.05 11.24
C GLN A 31 9.35 7.12 10.58
N LYS A 32 8.28 7.26 11.37
CA LYS A 32 6.91 7.36 10.85
C LYS A 32 6.72 8.57 9.94
N ALA A 33 7.26 9.73 10.30
CA ALA A 33 7.19 10.94 9.49
C ALA A 33 7.91 10.76 8.14
N LEU A 34 9.08 10.14 8.14
CA LEU A 34 9.84 9.83 6.93
C LEU A 34 9.07 8.87 5.99
N ILE A 35 8.43 7.83 6.54
CA ILE A 35 7.62 6.91 5.76
C ILE A 35 6.39 7.61 5.16
N ASN A 36 5.75 8.51 5.92
CA ASN A 36 4.65 9.31 5.41
C ASN A 36 5.11 10.21 4.25
N SER A 37 6.21 10.93 4.42
CA SER A 37 6.80 11.76 3.34
C SER A 37 7.14 10.94 2.10
N LEU A 38 7.61 9.69 2.26
CA LEU A 38 7.82 8.78 1.13
C LEU A 38 6.51 8.43 0.42
N CYS A 39 5.44 8.13 1.17
CA CYS A 39 4.13 7.85 0.60
C CYS A 39 3.55 9.08 -0.13
N GLU A 40 3.65 10.26 0.48
CA GLU A 40 3.24 11.53 -0.12
C GLU A 40 3.99 11.80 -1.43
N LYS A 41 5.29 11.50 -1.46
CA LYS A 41 6.10 11.65 -2.68
C LYS A 41 5.65 10.73 -3.81
N ILE A 42 5.24 9.50 -3.49
CA ILE A 42 4.65 8.58 -4.47
C ILE A 42 3.30 9.10 -4.95
N ASP A 43 2.46 9.62 -4.05
CA ASP A 43 1.17 10.20 -4.41
C ASP A 43 1.32 11.44 -5.32
N GLU A 44 2.33 12.29 -5.08
CA GLU A 44 2.67 13.38 -6.00
C GLU A 44 3.01 12.87 -7.41
N PHE A 45 3.80 11.78 -7.52
CA PHE A 45 4.09 11.18 -8.82
C PHE A 45 2.83 10.62 -9.47
N ASN A 46 1.97 9.95 -8.72
CA ASN A 46 0.70 9.43 -9.25
C ASN A 46 -0.15 10.57 -9.84
N VAL A 47 -0.26 11.69 -9.14
CA VAL A 47 -0.99 12.87 -9.65
C VAL A 47 -0.34 13.41 -10.95
N ARG A 48 0.98 13.57 -10.96
CA ARG A 48 1.70 14.07 -12.15
C ARG A 48 1.60 13.15 -13.36
N LEU A 49 1.48 11.84 -13.13
CA LEU A 49 1.35 10.81 -14.17
C LEU A 49 -0.12 10.50 -14.52
N ASN A 50 -1.07 11.22 -13.94
CA ASN A 50 -2.51 10.99 -14.11
C ASN A 50 -2.94 9.56 -13.73
N ILE A 51 -2.28 8.96 -12.72
CA ILE A 51 -2.68 7.67 -12.18
C ILE A 51 -3.82 7.91 -11.17
N PRO A 52 -4.98 7.27 -11.33
CA PRO A 52 -6.08 7.40 -10.41
C PRO A 52 -5.68 7.03 -8.98
N LYS A 53 -6.17 7.78 -8.00
CA LYS A 53 -5.80 7.60 -6.60
C LYS A 53 -6.31 6.29 -6.02
N THR A 54 -7.47 5.84 -6.48
CA THR A 54 -8.15 4.63 -5.98
C THR A 54 -8.64 3.77 -7.15
N LEU A 55 -8.98 2.51 -6.86
CA LEU A 55 -9.63 1.65 -7.85
C LEU A 55 -11.04 2.18 -8.23
N LYS A 56 -11.72 2.84 -7.29
CA LYS A 56 -12.98 3.52 -7.55
C LYS A 56 -12.82 4.67 -8.54
N ASP A 57 -11.80 5.50 -8.38
CA ASP A 57 -11.49 6.60 -9.32
C ASP A 57 -11.05 6.08 -10.69
N PHE A 58 -10.44 4.89 -10.74
CA PHE A 58 -10.12 4.19 -11.99
C PHE A 58 -11.38 3.73 -12.75
N GLY A 59 -12.52 3.61 -12.06
CA GLY A 59 -13.81 3.26 -12.68
C GLY A 59 -14.31 1.86 -12.36
N ILE A 60 -13.66 1.10 -11.46
CA ILE A 60 -14.16 -0.18 -11.00
C ILE A 60 -15.46 0.03 -10.22
N GLN A 61 -16.53 -0.65 -10.63
CA GLN A 61 -17.82 -0.56 -9.95
C GLN A 61 -17.77 -1.27 -8.59
N GLU A 62 -18.47 -0.71 -7.60
CA GLU A 62 -18.43 -1.21 -6.23
C GLU A 62 -18.95 -2.64 -6.09
N ASP A 63 -20.03 -2.95 -6.80
CA ASP A 63 -20.64 -4.28 -6.78
C ASP A 63 -19.68 -5.33 -7.37
N GLU A 64 -19.03 -5.01 -8.49
CA GLU A 64 -18.02 -5.87 -9.10
C GLU A 64 -16.80 -6.06 -8.16
N PHE A 65 -16.36 -5.01 -7.50
CA PHE A 65 -15.27 -5.10 -6.54
C PHE A 65 -15.64 -6.02 -5.37
N LYS A 66 -16.80 -5.81 -4.76
CA LYS A 66 -17.28 -6.63 -3.63
C LYS A 66 -17.45 -8.11 -3.99
N GLU A 67 -17.91 -8.40 -5.19
CA GLU A 67 -18.07 -9.78 -5.68
C GLU A 67 -16.72 -10.49 -5.84
N LYS A 68 -15.68 -9.77 -6.27
CA LYS A 68 -14.41 -10.38 -6.71
C LYS A 68 -13.27 -10.26 -5.69
N VAL A 69 -13.35 -9.34 -4.74
CA VAL A 69 -12.21 -8.98 -3.86
C VAL A 69 -11.67 -10.18 -3.08
N ALA A 70 -12.53 -11.03 -2.52
CA ALA A 70 -12.11 -12.22 -1.78
C ALA A 70 -11.29 -13.18 -2.67
N LYS A 71 -11.77 -13.43 -3.90
CA LYS A 71 -11.05 -14.29 -4.85
C LYS A 71 -9.74 -13.69 -5.32
N ILE A 72 -9.70 -12.39 -5.55
CA ILE A 72 -8.48 -11.67 -5.91
C ILE A 72 -7.46 -11.75 -4.76
N ALA A 73 -7.91 -11.60 -3.52
CA ALA A 73 -7.06 -11.71 -2.33
C ALA A 73 -6.42 -13.10 -2.20
N GLU A 74 -7.19 -14.18 -2.40
CA GLU A 74 -6.65 -15.55 -2.42
C GLU A 74 -5.58 -15.73 -3.48
N LEU A 75 -5.86 -15.29 -4.72
CA LEU A 75 -4.92 -15.40 -5.84
C LEU A 75 -3.66 -14.57 -5.61
N ALA A 76 -3.79 -13.35 -5.07
CA ALA A 76 -2.66 -12.49 -4.75
C ALA A 76 -1.75 -13.08 -3.68
N VAL A 77 -2.32 -13.71 -2.65
CA VAL A 77 -1.52 -14.40 -1.62
C VAL A 77 -0.85 -15.65 -2.17
N GLY A 78 -1.48 -16.35 -3.12
CA GLY A 78 -0.91 -17.52 -3.81
C GLY A 78 0.16 -17.18 -4.85
N ASP A 79 0.35 -15.91 -5.18
CA ASP A 79 1.38 -15.48 -6.13
C ASP A 79 2.79 -15.65 -5.54
N ALA A 80 3.71 -16.16 -6.37
CA ALA A 80 5.08 -16.43 -5.96
C ALA A 80 5.81 -15.19 -5.42
N CYS A 81 5.50 -14.00 -5.93
CA CYS A 81 6.11 -12.75 -5.49
C CYS A 81 5.64 -12.32 -4.10
N THR A 82 4.42 -12.68 -3.70
CA THR A 82 3.87 -12.33 -2.37
C THR A 82 4.65 -13.01 -1.25
N GLY A 83 5.19 -14.21 -1.48
CA GLY A 83 6.03 -14.90 -0.51
C GLY A 83 7.33 -14.17 -0.15
N SER A 84 7.79 -13.24 -0.97
CA SER A 84 8.98 -12.41 -0.72
C SER A 84 8.67 -11.07 -0.05
N ASN A 85 7.39 -10.76 0.23
CA ASN A 85 7.01 -9.53 0.91
C ASN A 85 7.58 -9.50 2.34
N PRO A 86 8.18 -8.38 2.81
CA PRO A 86 8.83 -8.31 4.12
C PRO A 86 7.90 -8.59 5.29
N ARG A 87 6.62 -8.28 5.17
CA ARG A 87 5.59 -8.63 6.15
C ARG A 87 4.66 -9.69 5.57
N ALA A 88 4.54 -10.83 6.25
CA ALA A 88 3.60 -11.87 5.83
C ALA A 88 2.16 -11.33 5.73
N ILE A 89 1.42 -11.80 4.73
CA ILE A 89 0.03 -11.40 4.51
C ILE A 89 -0.82 -12.65 4.23
N ASP A 90 -1.95 -12.76 4.89
CA ASP A 90 -2.96 -13.77 4.64
C ASP A 90 -4.09 -13.22 3.73
N PRO A 91 -4.99 -14.07 3.21
CA PRO A 91 -6.08 -13.62 2.35
C PRO A 91 -6.99 -12.58 3.01
N ALA A 92 -7.26 -12.68 4.31
CA ALA A 92 -8.13 -11.74 5.01
C ALA A 92 -7.50 -10.34 5.10
N ASN A 93 -6.20 -10.25 5.39
CA ASN A 93 -5.48 -8.97 5.40
C ASN A 93 -5.24 -8.44 3.99
N MET A 94 -5.06 -9.32 2.99
CA MET A 94 -4.98 -8.91 1.58
C MET A 94 -6.31 -8.29 1.11
N GLU A 95 -7.45 -8.88 1.49
CA GLU A 95 -8.77 -8.32 1.18
C GLU A 95 -8.96 -6.92 1.81
N LYS A 96 -8.55 -6.74 3.08
CA LYS A 96 -8.55 -5.41 3.73
C LYS A 96 -7.65 -4.42 2.99
N LEU A 97 -6.46 -4.84 2.57
CA LEU A 97 -5.52 -3.98 1.85
C LEU A 97 -6.09 -3.54 0.49
N LEU A 98 -6.70 -4.46 -0.25
CA LEU A 98 -7.40 -4.17 -1.49
C LEU A 98 -8.60 -3.23 -1.26
N THR A 99 -9.33 -3.42 -0.17
CA THR A 99 -10.45 -2.56 0.23
C THR A 99 -9.97 -1.13 0.54
N CYS A 100 -8.85 -0.98 1.26
CA CYS A 100 -8.22 0.32 1.47
C CYS A 100 -7.83 0.98 0.14
N THR A 101 -7.30 0.20 -0.80
CA THR A 101 -6.92 0.69 -2.14
C THR A 101 -8.14 1.10 -2.96
N TYR A 102 -9.26 0.39 -2.80
CA TYR A 102 -10.52 0.71 -3.50
C TYR A 102 -11.13 2.03 -3.00
N TYR A 103 -11.23 2.22 -1.69
CA TYR A 103 -11.88 3.39 -1.09
C TYR A 103 -10.92 4.57 -0.79
N GLY A 104 -9.63 4.37 -0.85
CA GLY A 104 -8.64 5.38 -0.47
C GLY A 104 -8.50 5.55 1.05
N THR A 105 -8.84 4.54 1.83
CA THR A 105 -8.79 4.59 3.29
C THR A 105 -7.39 4.24 3.82
N GLU A 106 -7.12 4.62 5.06
CA GLU A 106 -5.81 4.37 5.69
C GLU A 106 -5.61 2.88 5.99
N VAL A 107 -4.34 2.43 5.89
CA VAL A 107 -3.92 1.08 6.29
C VAL A 107 -3.34 1.16 7.70
N ASP A 108 -4.09 0.65 8.69
CA ASP A 108 -3.76 0.74 10.12
C ASP A 108 -3.64 -0.63 10.85
N PHE A 109 -3.73 -1.75 10.09
CA PHE A 109 -3.71 -3.14 10.58
C PHE A 109 -2.41 -3.87 10.25
#